data_54cfa00ad11fb131d35d41e6b32a0323
#
_entry.id   54cfa00ad11fb131d35d41e6b32a0323
#
_cell.length_a   1.000
_cell.length_b   1.000
_cell.length_c   1.000
_cell.angle_alpha   90.00
_cell.angle_beta   90.00
_cell.angle_gamma   90.00
#
_symmetry.space_group_name_H-M   'P 1'
#
loop_
_entity.id
_entity.type
_entity.pdbx_description
1 polymer ?
#
loop_
_entity_poly.entity_id
_entity_poly.type
_entity_poly.pdbx_seq_one_letter_code
_entity_poly.pdbx_strand_id
1 'polypeptide(L)'
;DNFFSHQNCASEAIKIMKRQNTNGCLLFNISKQSVNPGKNFGPYGLPKSALLSLCKQYAVDYGSYGIRSNGVNADRIRSGLMTDKMIKNRAKARSVTTTDYMKGNLLLDEVKAEDVAKAFFHLAVSKKTTGAVLTVDGGNIAASLR
;
A
#
# COMPACT_ATOMS: atom_id res chain seq x y z
N ASP A 1 -12.25 8.52 5.11
CA ASP A 1 -11.34 9.47 4.48
C ASP A 1 -9.92 8.89 4.40
N ASN A 2 -9.64 8.21 3.26
CA ASN A 2 -8.41 7.43 3.09
C ASN A 2 -7.12 8.25 2.89
N PHE A 3 -7.19 9.56 2.73
CA PHE A 3 -6.02 10.42 2.55
C PHE A 3 -5.74 11.24 3.79
N PHE A 4 -6.69 12.07 4.21
CA PHE A 4 -6.46 13.01 5.31
C PHE A 4 -6.16 12.33 6.65
N SER A 5 -6.73 11.16 6.91
CA SER A 5 -6.36 10.39 8.12
C SER A 5 -4.88 10.02 8.14
N HIS A 6 -4.34 9.54 7.02
CA HIS A 6 -2.91 9.24 6.91
C HIS A 6 -2.04 10.49 6.96
N GLN A 7 -2.44 11.55 6.26
CA GLN A 7 -1.71 12.82 6.25
C GLN A 7 -1.65 13.44 7.66
N ASN A 8 -2.77 13.50 8.37
CA ASN A 8 -2.83 14.07 9.71
C ASN A 8 -1.97 13.28 10.70
N CYS A 9 -2.12 11.95 10.73
CA CYS A 9 -1.29 11.10 11.59
C CYS A 9 0.21 11.24 11.27
N ALA A 10 0.57 11.22 9.99
CA ALA A 10 1.97 11.36 9.58
C ALA A 10 2.54 12.73 9.94
N SER A 11 1.76 13.81 9.74
CA SER A 11 2.19 15.17 10.08
C SER A 11 2.48 15.32 11.57
N GLU A 12 1.61 14.79 12.44
CA GLU A 12 1.84 14.82 13.89
C GLU A 12 3.03 13.94 14.30
N ALA A 13 3.15 12.75 13.71
CA ALA A 13 4.30 11.87 13.94
C ALA A 13 5.63 12.56 13.56
N ILE A 14 5.67 13.25 12.42
CA ILE A 14 6.86 14.01 11.98
C ILE A 14 7.24 15.10 12.99
N LYS A 15 6.27 15.86 13.49
CA LYS A 15 6.53 16.89 14.52
C LYS A 15 7.16 16.30 15.77
N ILE A 16 6.67 15.13 16.20
CA ILE A 16 7.21 14.41 17.37
C ILE A 16 8.63 13.92 17.08
N MET A 17 8.84 13.22 15.95
CA MET A 17 10.14 12.69 15.56
C MET A 17 11.20 13.79 15.43
N LYS A 18 10.86 14.95 14.87
CA LYS A 18 11.76 16.10 14.77
C LYS A 18 12.13 16.66 16.15
N ARG A 19 11.16 16.77 17.07
CA ARG A 19 11.44 17.24 18.44
C ARG A 19 12.32 16.26 19.22
N GLN A 20 12.11 14.97 19.03
CA GLN A 20 12.89 13.92 19.69
C GLN A 20 14.30 13.79 19.12
N ASN A 21 14.53 14.22 17.90
CA ASN A 21 15.81 14.05 17.18
C ASN A 21 16.32 12.60 17.14
N THR A 22 15.41 11.64 17.00
CA THR A 22 15.68 10.19 17.16
C THR A 22 15.66 9.42 15.84
N ASN A 23 15.63 10.10 14.70
CA ASN A 23 15.26 9.53 13.42
C ASN A 23 13.80 8.99 13.43
N GLY A 24 13.32 8.50 12.30
CA GLY A 24 11.95 8.02 12.23
C GLY A 24 11.67 7.16 11.00
N CYS A 25 10.50 6.53 11.01
CA CYS A 25 10.03 5.77 9.87
C CYS A 25 8.52 5.92 9.72
N LEU A 26 8.08 6.42 8.57
CA LEU A 26 6.70 6.45 8.13
C LEU A 26 6.48 5.29 7.15
N LEU A 27 5.43 4.51 7.38
CA LEU A 27 5.05 3.38 6.54
C LEU A 27 3.61 3.53 6.08
N PHE A 28 3.42 3.60 4.77
CA PHE A 28 2.12 3.84 4.16
C PHE A 28 1.55 2.56 3.53
N ASN A 29 0.31 2.24 3.89
CA ASN A 29 -0.45 1.19 3.22
C ASN A 29 -1.08 1.76 1.95
N ILE A 30 -0.40 1.54 0.84
CA ILE A 30 -0.81 1.98 -0.50
C ILE A 30 -1.79 0.94 -1.11
N SER A 31 -2.00 0.95 -2.36
CA SER A 31 -2.84 -0.03 -3.07
C SER A 31 -2.49 -0.02 -4.55
N LYS A 32 -2.69 -1.14 -5.23
CA LYS A 32 -2.57 -1.16 -6.70
C LYS A 32 -3.44 -0.10 -7.39
N GLN A 33 -4.54 0.30 -6.76
CA GLN A 33 -5.43 1.35 -7.28
C GLN A 33 -4.75 2.72 -7.37
N SER A 34 -3.61 2.91 -6.70
CA SER A 34 -2.80 4.12 -6.78
C SER A 34 -2.03 4.24 -8.10
N VAL A 35 -1.75 3.13 -8.76
CA VAL A 35 -0.93 3.06 -10.00
C VAL A 35 -1.72 2.55 -11.20
N ASN A 36 -2.70 1.66 -10.99
CA ASN A 36 -3.50 1.08 -12.04
C ASN A 36 -4.98 1.03 -11.61
N PRO A 37 -5.75 2.08 -11.94
CA PRO A 37 -7.12 2.22 -11.48
C PRO A 37 -8.04 1.17 -12.11
N GLY A 38 -8.89 0.57 -11.29
CA GLY A 38 -9.96 -0.31 -11.73
C GLY A 38 -11.25 0.45 -12.03
N LYS A 39 -12.12 -0.15 -12.84
CA LYS A 39 -13.45 0.42 -13.13
C LYS A 39 -14.24 0.64 -11.83
N ASN A 40 -14.84 1.83 -11.70
CA ASN A 40 -15.66 2.25 -10.53
C ASN A 40 -14.90 2.34 -9.20
N PHE A 41 -13.57 2.49 -9.20
CA PHE A 41 -12.74 2.62 -7.99
C PHE A 41 -12.26 4.06 -7.72
N GLY A 42 -12.76 5.06 -8.45
CA GLY A 42 -12.33 6.46 -8.30
C GLY A 42 -12.30 6.96 -6.86
N PRO A 43 -13.40 6.84 -6.08
CA PRO A 43 -13.46 7.30 -4.68
C PRO A 43 -12.42 6.65 -3.74
N TYR A 44 -11.93 5.47 -4.09
CA TYR A 44 -10.85 4.77 -3.36
C TYR A 44 -9.47 4.99 -4.00
N GLY A 45 -9.39 4.92 -5.32
CA GLY A 45 -8.13 4.99 -6.06
C GLY A 45 -7.47 6.37 -5.98
N LEU A 46 -8.24 7.45 -6.13
CA LEU A 46 -7.71 8.82 -6.07
C LEU A 46 -7.03 9.13 -4.74
N PRO A 47 -7.64 8.88 -3.56
CA PRO A 47 -6.95 9.03 -2.28
C PRO A 47 -5.68 8.17 -2.15
N LYS A 48 -5.68 6.95 -2.72
CA LYS A 48 -4.51 6.08 -2.70
C LYS A 48 -3.38 6.56 -3.63
N SER A 49 -3.71 7.18 -4.77
CA SER A 49 -2.72 7.84 -5.63
C SER A 49 -2.11 9.06 -4.94
N ALA A 50 -2.92 9.87 -4.27
CA ALA A 50 -2.44 10.97 -3.45
C ALA A 50 -1.53 10.49 -2.30
N LEU A 51 -1.89 9.36 -1.67
CA LEU A 51 -1.09 8.77 -0.60
C LEU A 51 0.26 8.24 -1.10
N LEU A 52 0.32 7.64 -2.30
CA LEU A 52 1.56 7.24 -2.95
C LEU A 52 2.48 8.44 -3.19
N SER A 53 1.91 9.54 -3.70
CA SER A 53 2.64 10.80 -3.91
C SER A 53 3.15 11.38 -2.58
N LEU A 54 2.30 11.42 -1.56
CA LEU A 54 2.66 11.90 -0.22
C LEU A 54 3.80 11.09 0.41
N CYS A 55 3.76 9.77 0.26
CA CYS A 55 4.83 8.88 0.73
C CYS A 55 6.19 9.27 0.15
N LYS A 56 6.25 9.53 -1.16
CA LYS A 56 7.48 9.94 -1.86
C LYS A 56 7.88 11.37 -1.48
N GLN A 57 6.92 12.28 -1.38
CA GLN A 57 7.16 13.66 -0.98
C GLN A 57 7.77 13.75 0.43
N TYR A 58 7.24 12.97 1.38
CA TYR A 58 7.79 12.96 2.74
C TYR A 58 9.20 12.36 2.83
N ALA A 59 9.58 11.45 1.93
CA ALA A 59 10.96 10.99 1.83
C ALA A 59 11.92 12.12 1.45
N VAL A 60 11.49 13.00 0.53
CA VAL A 60 12.27 14.18 0.09
C VAL A 60 12.32 15.23 1.18
N ASP A 61 11.15 15.57 1.76
CA ASP A 61 11.04 16.70 2.69
C ASP A 61 11.72 16.43 4.05
N TYR A 62 11.73 15.18 4.49
CA TYR A 62 12.14 14.81 5.85
C TYR A 62 13.35 13.89 5.96
N GLY A 63 13.91 13.48 4.83
CA GLY A 63 15.12 12.65 4.81
C GLY A 63 16.31 13.28 5.53
N SER A 64 16.50 14.60 5.41
CA SER A 64 17.56 15.35 6.11
C SER A 64 17.41 15.34 7.65
N TYR A 65 16.22 15.05 8.16
CA TYR A 65 15.97 14.87 9.61
C TYR A 65 16.10 13.40 10.05
N GLY A 66 16.60 12.51 9.17
CA GLY A 66 16.68 11.07 9.45
C GLY A 66 15.32 10.37 9.46
N ILE A 67 14.27 11.00 8.96
CA ILE A 67 12.92 10.41 8.89
C ILE A 67 12.75 9.78 7.52
N ARG A 68 12.57 8.46 7.51
CA ARG A 68 12.32 7.68 6.30
C ARG A 68 10.81 7.58 6.01
N SER A 69 10.44 7.54 4.74
CA SER A 69 9.06 7.38 4.31
C SER A 69 9.00 6.36 3.19
N ASN A 70 8.30 5.25 3.44
CA ASN A 70 8.17 4.14 2.51
C ASN A 70 6.73 3.62 2.48
N GLY A 71 6.41 2.83 1.46
CA GLY A 71 5.07 2.27 1.30
C GLY A 71 5.06 0.80 0.89
N VAL A 72 3.95 0.14 1.15
CA VAL A 72 3.65 -1.20 0.63
C VAL A 72 2.42 -1.10 -0.26
N ASN A 73 2.57 -1.56 -1.51
CA ASN A 73 1.51 -1.66 -2.49
C ASN A 73 1.04 -3.11 -2.56
N ALA A 74 -0.17 -3.38 -2.08
CA ALA A 74 -0.75 -4.72 -2.07
C ALA A 74 -2.03 -4.80 -2.92
N ASP A 75 -2.36 -6.02 -3.35
CA ASP A 75 -3.62 -6.32 -4.04
C ASP A 75 -4.26 -7.60 -3.48
N ARG A 76 -5.61 -7.59 -3.41
CA ARG A 76 -6.45 -8.75 -3.09
C ARG A 76 -6.10 -9.48 -1.80
N ILE A 77 -5.95 -8.73 -0.71
CA ILE A 77 -5.73 -9.33 0.62
C ILE A 77 -7.07 -9.54 1.31
N ARG A 78 -7.35 -10.76 1.79
CA ARG A 78 -8.52 -11.02 2.66
C ARG A 78 -8.39 -10.18 3.93
N SER A 79 -9.41 -9.39 4.21
CA SER A 79 -9.39 -8.43 5.30
C SER A 79 -10.81 -7.97 5.65
N GLY A 80 -10.96 -7.14 6.66
CA GLY A 80 -12.24 -6.49 6.95
C GLY A 80 -12.77 -5.63 5.80
N LEU A 81 -11.90 -5.09 4.95
CA LEU A 81 -12.31 -4.36 3.74
C LEU A 81 -12.66 -5.29 2.59
N MET A 82 -11.85 -6.32 2.33
CA MET A 82 -12.10 -7.31 1.28
C MET A 82 -12.77 -8.56 1.86
N THR A 83 -14.06 -8.43 2.09
CA THR A 83 -14.90 -9.50 2.66
C THR A 83 -15.15 -10.63 1.64
N ASP A 84 -15.53 -11.82 2.12
CA ASP A 84 -15.90 -12.96 1.27
C ASP A 84 -17.06 -12.63 0.32
N LYS A 85 -18.02 -11.82 0.76
CA LYS A 85 -19.11 -11.33 -0.10
C LYS A 85 -18.57 -10.49 -1.26
N MET A 86 -17.62 -9.61 -0.99
CA MET A 86 -17.00 -8.80 -2.03
C MET A 86 -16.17 -9.65 -2.99
N ILE A 87 -15.42 -10.63 -2.49
CA ILE A 87 -14.64 -11.57 -3.30
C ILE A 87 -15.57 -12.35 -4.23
N LYS A 88 -16.66 -12.93 -3.72
CA LYS A 88 -17.66 -13.65 -4.52
C LYS A 88 -18.25 -12.78 -5.63
N ASN A 89 -18.64 -11.55 -5.32
CA ASN A 89 -19.21 -10.63 -6.31
C ASN A 89 -18.20 -10.28 -7.42
N ARG A 90 -16.94 -10.06 -7.05
CA ARG A 90 -15.88 -9.72 -8.01
C ARG A 90 -15.47 -10.91 -8.87
N ALA A 91 -15.43 -12.11 -8.32
CA ALA A 91 -15.18 -13.34 -9.05
C ALA A 91 -16.31 -13.58 -10.07
N LYS A 92 -17.57 -13.48 -9.64
CA LYS A 92 -18.74 -13.58 -10.52
C LYS A 92 -18.70 -12.58 -11.68
N ALA A 93 -18.40 -11.31 -11.39
CA ALA A 93 -18.30 -10.26 -12.42
C ALA A 93 -17.18 -10.50 -13.46
N ARG A 94 -16.27 -11.45 -13.21
CA ARG A 94 -15.18 -11.87 -14.10
C ARG A 94 -15.34 -13.28 -14.64
N SER A 95 -16.47 -13.93 -14.34
CA SER A 95 -16.76 -15.31 -14.74
C SER A 95 -15.67 -16.30 -14.30
N VAL A 96 -15.11 -16.11 -13.10
CA VAL A 96 -14.10 -17.01 -12.52
C VAL A 96 -14.52 -17.49 -11.13
N THR A 97 -13.86 -18.55 -10.62
CA THR A 97 -14.05 -18.97 -9.23
C THR A 97 -13.45 -17.96 -8.24
N THR A 98 -13.85 -18.00 -6.99
CA THR A 98 -13.24 -17.19 -5.93
C THR A 98 -11.76 -17.50 -5.75
N THR A 99 -11.37 -18.76 -5.91
CA THR A 99 -9.98 -19.21 -5.87
C THR A 99 -9.19 -18.62 -7.00
N ASP A 100 -9.64 -18.75 -8.25
CA ASP A 100 -8.96 -18.18 -9.42
C ASP A 100 -8.87 -16.64 -9.33
N TYR A 101 -9.92 -16.00 -8.79
CA TYR A 101 -9.90 -14.57 -8.56
C TYR A 101 -8.79 -14.15 -7.58
N MET A 102 -8.63 -14.88 -6.46
CA MET A 102 -7.61 -14.57 -5.45
C MET A 102 -6.20 -14.95 -5.90
N LYS A 103 -6.06 -16.00 -6.70
CA LYS A 103 -4.79 -16.49 -7.29
C LYS A 103 -4.47 -15.88 -8.67
N GLY A 104 -5.22 -14.88 -9.12
CA GLY A 104 -5.05 -14.26 -10.44
C GLY A 104 -3.83 -13.34 -10.51
N ASN A 105 -2.64 -13.89 -10.29
CA ASN A 105 -1.33 -13.27 -10.38
C ASN A 105 -0.31 -14.22 -11.04
N LEU A 106 0.92 -13.78 -11.27
CA LEU A 106 1.94 -14.60 -11.96
C LEU A 106 2.37 -15.83 -11.15
N LEU A 107 2.33 -15.75 -9.81
CA LEU A 107 2.69 -16.88 -8.95
C LEU A 107 1.56 -17.91 -8.84
N LEU A 108 0.37 -17.61 -9.35
CA LEU A 108 -0.83 -18.44 -9.23
C LEU A 108 -1.13 -18.82 -7.77
N ASP A 109 -0.81 -17.94 -6.85
CA ASP A 109 -1.02 -18.15 -5.41
C ASP A 109 -1.65 -16.95 -4.73
N GLU A 110 -2.39 -17.19 -3.65
CA GLU A 110 -3.08 -16.15 -2.89
C GLU A 110 -2.07 -15.40 -2.00
N VAL A 111 -2.02 -14.08 -2.15
CA VAL A 111 -1.23 -13.21 -1.26
C VAL A 111 -1.96 -13.06 0.07
N LYS A 112 -1.27 -13.31 1.17
CA LYS A 112 -1.80 -13.27 2.53
C LYS A 112 -1.39 -12.00 3.27
N ALA A 113 -2.07 -11.71 4.37
CA ALA A 113 -1.73 -10.58 5.23
C ALA A 113 -0.29 -10.67 5.77
N GLU A 114 0.19 -11.90 6.05
CA GLU A 114 1.56 -12.16 6.53
C GLU A 114 2.62 -11.73 5.50
N ASP A 115 2.35 -11.87 4.21
CA ASP A 115 3.28 -11.47 3.15
C ASP A 115 3.43 -9.94 3.12
N VAL A 116 2.30 -9.25 3.28
CA VAL A 116 2.28 -7.78 3.41
C VAL A 116 2.98 -7.32 4.69
N ALA A 117 2.73 -8.01 5.81
CA ALA A 117 3.37 -7.70 7.09
C ALA A 117 4.90 -7.84 7.03
N LYS A 118 5.42 -8.88 6.35
CA LYS A 118 6.87 -9.06 6.12
C LYS A 118 7.47 -7.89 5.34
N ALA A 119 6.77 -7.38 4.33
CA ALA A 119 7.22 -6.21 3.56
C ALA A 119 7.27 -4.95 4.43
N PHE A 120 6.27 -4.70 5.27
CA PHE A 120 6.28 -3.61 6.24
C PHE A 120 7.42 -3.74 7.24
N PHE A 121 7.63 -4.93 7.79
CA PHE A 121 8.73 -5.20 8.71
C PHE A 121 10.09 -4.94 8.05
N HIS A 122 10.29 -5.45 6.83
CA HIS A 122 11.52 -5.18 6.06
C HIS A 122 11.77 -3.67 5.92
N LEU A 123 10.78 -2.90 5.50
CA LEU A 123 10.93 -1.44 5.36
C LEU A 123 11.17 -0.73 6.71
N ALA A 124 10.59 -1.25 7.79
CA ALA A 124 10.80 -0.70 9.13
C ALA A 124 12.27 -0.80 9.58
N VAL A 125 12.91 -1.96 9.33
CA VAL A 125 14.29 -2.22 9.78
C VAL A 125 15.36 -1.78 8.78
N SER A 126 15.01 -1.52 7.52
CA SER A 126 15.93 -1.14 6.44
C SER A 126 16.35 0.33 6.56
N LYS A 127 17.36 0.62 7.38
CA LYS A 127 17.78 1.97 7.76
C LYS A 127 18.25 2.88 6.61
N LYS A 128 18.56 2.33 5.45
CA LYS A 128 19.04 3.09 4.27
C LYS A 128 18.03 3.13 3.13
N THR A 129 16.77 2.76 3.41
CA THR A 129 15.69 2.75 2.41
C THR A 129 14.68 3.86 2.73
N THR A 130 14.48 4.78 1.80
CA THR A 130 13.44 5.83 1.86
C THR A 130 12.93 6.12 0.43
N GLY A 131 11.68 6.54 0.31
CA GLY A 131 11.02 6.77 -0.98
C GLY A 131 10.65 5.48 -1.73
N ALA A 132 10.91 4.32 -1.14
CA ALA A 132 10.64 3.02 -1.75
C ALA A 132 9.17 2.61 -1.57
N VAL A 133 8.66 1.91 -2.59
CA VAL A 133 7.35 1.24 -2.54
C VAL A 133 7.54 -0.22 -2.91
N LEU A 134 7.34 -1.11 -1.95
CA LEU A 134 7.35 -2.55 -2.19
C LEU A 134 5.98 -3.02 -2.67
N THR A 135 5.95 -3.72 -3.80
CA THR A 135 4.73 -4.34 -4.31
C THR A 135 4.65 -5.78 -3.82
N VAL A 136 3.51 -6.13 -3.21
CA VAL A 136 3.21 -7.47 -2.69
C VAL A 136 1.85 -7.90 -3.26
N ASP A 137 1.87 -8.47 -4.46
CA ASP A 137 0.67 -8.81 -5.23
C ASP A 137 0.81 -10.13 -6.04
N GLY A 138 1.89 -10.88 -5.81
CA GLY A 138 2.20 -12.09 -6.55
C GLY A 138 2.51 -11.87 -8.03
N GLY A 139 2.85 -10.65 -8.42
CA GLY A 139 3.03 -10.28 -9.83
C GLY A 139 1.70 -10.08 -10.54
N ASN A 140 0.77 -9.33 -9.97
CA ASN A 140 -0.49 -9.01 -10.64
C ASN A 140 -0.24 -8.05 -11.81
N ILE A 141 -0.32 -8.58 -13.04
CA ILE A 141 -0.07 -7.82 -14.28
C ILE A 141 -0.97 -6.57 -14.37
N ALA A 142 -2.21 -6.64 -13.85
CA ALA A 142 -3.11 -5.50 -13.81
C ALA A 142 -2.64 -4.38 -12.86
N ALA A 143 -1.68 -4.64 -11.99
CA ALA A 143 -1.05 -3.65 -11.12
C ALA A 143 0.27 -3.10 -11.68
N SER A 144 0.75 -3.60 -12.81
CA SER A 144 1.96 -3.10 -13.45
C SER A 144 1.76 -1.66 -13.93
N LEU A 145 2.79 -0.85 -13.79
CA LEU A 145 2.86 0.46 -14.44
C LEU A 145 2.82 0.28 -15.96
N ARG A 146 1.96 1.03 -16.62
CA ARG A 146 1.85 1.06 -18.08
C ARG A 146 2.34 2.39 -18.60
#